data_770bc8b4ea23d41c7cf9fd808f26230d
#
_entry.id   770bc8b4ea23d41c7cf9fd808f26230d
#
_cell.length_a   1.000
_cell.length_b   1.000
_cell.length_c   1.000
_cell.angle_alpha   90.00
_cell.angle_beta   90.00
_cell.angle_gamma   90.00
#
_symmetry.space_group_name_H-M   'P 1'
#
loop_
_entity.id
_entity.type
_entity.pdbx_description
1 polymer ?
#
loop_
_entity_poly.entity_id
_entity_poly.type
_entity_poly.pdbx_seq_one_letter_code
_entity_poly.pdbx_strand_id
1 'polypeptide(L)'
;ALPLGTKVPTEFELMEQYSVSRITTARALKELANDGYIQRTRKNGSTVIATDGESPAPPEERPREAVAPSAVYEHIPLLMPFSASQFDILSSIQREAQNSHYLITLFNSEKRLDREREILDQISRMNIGGLICLPIESYQNLSLYTKLQAQKIPIVFMDRQLPYIDIPYVSTNNYDAMYNLTQWLINQGHKRIAFYCHDLNTHN
;
A
#
# COMPACT_ATOMS: atom_id res chain seq x y z
N ALA A 1 -32.78 4.57 -15.60
CA ALA A 1 -31.41 4.94 -16.00
C ALA A 1 -31.38 6.43 -16.32
N LEU A 2 -30.32 7.13 -15.97
CA LEU A 2 -30.12 8.54 -16.30
C LEU A 2 -29.61 8.64 -17.75
N PRO A 3 -30.12 9.59 -18.57
CA PRO A 3 -29.66 9.79 -19.94
C PRO A 3 -28.18 10.23 -20.00
N LEU A 4 -27.52 9.97 -21.14
CA LEU A 4 -26.17 10.44 -21.43
C LEU A 4 -26.08 11.98 -21.26
N GLY A 5 -25.00 12.46 -20.68
CA GLY A 5 -24.77 13.87 -20.41
C GLY A 5 -25.50 14.44 -19.20
N THR A 6 -26.32 13.63 -18.52
CA THR A 6 -27.03 14.09 -17.32
C THR A 6 -26.07 14.16 -16.12
N LYS A 7 -26.24 15.20 -15.29
CA LYS A 7 -25.53 15.27 -14.01
C LYS A 7 -26.02 14.21 -13.06
N VAL A 8 -25.07 13.48 -12.49
CA VAL A 8 -25.33 12.53 -11.41
C VAL A 8 -25.51 13.33 -10.11
N PRO A 9 -26.49 12.97 -9.26
CA PRO A 9 -26.65 13.60 -7.96
C PRO A 9 -25.36 13.57 -7.14
N THR A 10 -25.16 14.57 -6.29
CA THR A 10 -24.00 14.66 -5.42
C THR A 10 -23.99 13.56 -4.36
N GLU A 11 -22.83 13.34 -3.74
CA GLU A 11 -22.71 12.39 -2.61
C GLU A 11 -23.76 12.68 -1.52
N PHE A 12 -24.02 13.95 -1.26
CA PHE A 12 -24.96 14.39 -0.23
C PHE A 12 -26.42 14.10 -0.63
N GLU A 13 -26.81 14.43 -1.85
CA GLU A 13 -28.15 14.14 -2.37
C GLU A 13 -28.43 12.62 -2.41
N LEU A 14 -27.44 11.82 -2.78
CA LEU A 14 -27.57 10.35 -2.77
C LEU A 14 -27.68 9.80 -1.34
N MET A 15 -26.98 10.38 -0.36
CA MET A 15 -27.13 10.01 1.06
C MET A 15 -28.56 10.23 1.53
N GLU A 16 -29.15 11.39 1.24
CA GLU A 16 -30.54 11.69 1.62
C GLU A 16 -31.53 10.80 0.88
N GLN A 17 -31.36 10.64 -0.43
CA GLN A 17 -32.30 9.89 -1.26
C GLN A 17 -32.36 8.41 -0.90
N TYR A 18 -31.21 7.79 -0.57
CA TYR A 18 -31.12 6.34 -0.32
C TYR A 18 -30.88 5.97 1.15
N SER A 19 -30.84 6.97 2.05
CA SER A 19 -30.60 6.77 3.50
C SER A 19 -29.34 5.94 3.79
N VAL A 20 -28.26 6.19 3.05
CA VAL A 20 -26.98 5.49 3.18
C VAL A 20 -25.86 6.41 3.67
N SER A 21 -24.75 5.82 4.13
CA SER A 21 -23.60 6.59 4.61
C SER A 21 -22.85 7.29 3.47
N ARG A 22 -22.14 8.37 3.80
CA ARG A 22 -21.27 9.08 2.85
C ARG A 22 -20.20 8.16 2.24
N ILE A 23 -19.69 7.23 3.03
CA ILE A 23 -18.69 6.25 2.55
C ILE A 23 -19.28 5.36 1.47
N THR A 24 -20.54 4.94 1.64
CA THR A 24 -21.25 4.10 0.68
C THR A 24 -21.48 4.84 -0.65
N THR A 25 -21.96 6.09 -0.60
CA THR A 25 -22.19 6.90 -1.81
C THR A 25 -20.89 7.25 -2.53
N ALA A 26 -19.85 7.62 -1.79
CA ALA A 26 -18.53 7.92 -2.37
C ALA A 26 -17.93 6.70 -3.08
N ARG A 27 -18.09 5.51 -2.48
CA ARG A 27 -17.63 4.24 -3.05
C ARG A 27 -18.41 3.89 -4.31
N ALA A 28 -19.73 3.97 -4.29
CA ALA A 28 -20.58 3.68 -5.45
C ALA A 28 -20.25 4.61 -6.64
N LEU A 29 -20.09 5.92 -6.40
CA LEU A 29 -19.70 6.87 -7.45
C LEU A 29 -18.27 6.63 -7.99
N LYS A 30 -17.37 6.12 -7.13
CA LYS A 30 -16.02 5.74 -7.57
C LYS A 30 -16.05 4.50 -8.45
N GLU A 31 -16.84 3.48 -8.08
CA GLU A 31 -17.02 2.27 -8.87
C GLU A 31 -17.65 2.59 -10.24
N LEU A 32 -18.72 3.38 -10.28
CA LEU A 32 -19.34 3.82 -11.56
C LEU A 32 -18.36 4.63 -12.45
N ALA A 33 -17.46 5.38 -11.86
CA ALA A 33 -16.43 6.09 -12.61
C ALA A 33 -15.34 5.16 -13.14
N ASN A 34 -14.95 4.15 -12.36
CA ASN A 34 -13.98 3.15 -12.78
C ASN A 34 -14.52 2.25 -13.90
N ASP A 35 -15.82 1.92 -13.83
CA ASP A 35 -16.53 1.12 -14.83
C ASP A 35 -16.90 1.92 -16.09
N GLY A 36 -16.55 3.23 -16.11
CA GLY A 36 -16.76 4.06 -17.29
C GLY A 36 -18.18 4.57 -17.49
N TYR A 37 -19.08 4.44 -16.53
CA TYR A 37 -20.46 4.95 -16.63
C TYR A 37 -20.56 6.45 -16.37
N ILE A 38 -19.68 7.02 -15.53
CA ILE A 38 -19.68 8.43 -15.19
C ILE A 38 -18.27 9.03 -15.28
N GLN A 39 -18.21 10.32 -15.65
CA GLN A 39 -16.98 11.11 -15.58
C GLN A 39 -17.06 12.08 -14.41
N ARG A 40 -16.04 12.04 -13.52
CA ARG A 40 -15.94 12.95 -12.36
C ARG A 40 -15.03 14.13 -12.69
N THR A 41 -15.51 15.36 -12.46
CA THR A 41 -14.71 16.58 -12.63
C THR A 41 -14.71 17.41 -11.35
N ARG A 42 -13.54 17.97 -10.99
CA ARG A 42 -13.36 18.72 -9.72
C ARG A 42 -14.29 19.95 -9.59
N LYS A 43 -14.72 20.54 -10.71
CA LYS A 43 -15.53 21.75 -10.69
C LYS A 43 -17.00 21.54 -11.03
N ASN A 44 -17.34 20.51 -11.82
CA ASN A 44 -18.67 20.32 -12.37
C ASN A 44 -19.43 19.10 -11.85
N GLY A 45 -18.87 18.35 -10.88
CA GLY A 45 -19.49 17.14 -10.36
C GLY A 45 -19.29 15.92 -11.27
N SER A 46 -20.22 14.97 -11.22
CA SER A 46 -20.19 13.73 -12.02
C SER A 46 -21.25 13.80 -13.13
N THR A 47 -20.92 13.32 -14.32
CA THR A 47 -21.81 13.30 -15.50
C THR A 47 -21.85 11.90 -16.08
N VAL A 48 -23.01 11.43 -16.53
CA VAL A 48 -23.20 10.12 -17.17
C VAL A 48 -22.55 10.15 -18.56
N ILE A 49 -21.64 9.22 -18.83
CA ILE A 49 -20.93 9.09 -20.12
C ILE A 49 -21.22 7.79 -20.85
N ALA A 50 -21.82 6.78 -20.17
CA ALA A 50 -22.31 5.53 -20.77
C ALA A 50 -23.60 5.07 -20.07
N THR A 51 -24.47 4.34 -20.77
CA THR A 51 -25.71 3.77 -20.24
C THR A 51 -25.77 2.27 -20.53
N ASP A 52 -26.59 1.51 -19.75
CA ASP A 52 -26.81 0.09 -19.98
C ASP A 52 -27.32 -0.18 -21.40
N GLY A 53 -26.52 -0.82 -22.23
CA GLY A 53 -26.80 -1.12 -23.64
C GLY A 53 -25.69 -0.73 -24.60
N GLU A 54 -24.92 0.28 -24.29
CA GLU A 54 -23.60 0.50 -24.86
C GLU A 54 -22.61 0.16 -23.74
N SER A 55 -22.12 -1.08 -23.70
CA SER A 55 -20.89 -1.38 -22.98
C SER A 55 -19.89 -0.34 -23.47
N PRO A 56 -19.33 0.55 -22.64
CA PRO A 56 -18.26 1.40 -23.12
C PRO A 56 -17.26 0.43 -23.76
N ALA A 57 -16.96 0.64 -25.04
CA ALA A 57 -15.93 -0.14 -25.70
C ALA A 57 -14.76 -0.13 -24.72
N PRO A 58 -14.19 -1.30 -24.37
CA PRO A 58 -13.06 -1.33 -23.46
C PRO A 58 -12.15 -0.23 -23.96
N PRO A 59 -11.66 0.68 -23.07
CA PRO A 59 -10.90 1.84 -23.50
C PRO A 59 -9.97 1.33 -24.56
N GLU A 60 -10.11 1.86 -25.82
CA GLU A 60 -9.36 1.37 -26.96
C GLU A 60 -7.97 1.16 -26.43
N GLU A 61 -7.53 -0.10 -26.36
CA GLU A 61 -6.15 -0.40 -25.99
C GLU A 61 -5.38 0.44 -27.00
N ARG A 62 -4.93 1.62 -26.55
CA ARG A 62 -4.00 2.41 -27.34
C ARG A 62 -2.99 1.39 -27.76
N PRO A 63 -2.77 1.19 -29.08
CA PRO A 63 -1.88 0.13 -29.56
C PRO A 63 -0.70 0.19 -28.59
N ARG A 64 -0.47 -0.87 -27.81
CA ARG A 64 0.68 -0.91 -26.93
C ARG A 64 1.80 -0.60 -27.87
N GLU A 65 2.29 0.66 -27.84
CA GLU A 65 3.52 0.99 -28.53
C GLU A 65 4.44 -0.14 -28.16
N ALA A 66 4.85 -0.92 -29.15
CA ALA A 66 5.69 -2.08 -28.93
C ALA A 66 6.84 -1.54 -28.10
N VAL A 67 6.80 -1.80 -26.77
CA VAL A 67 7.83 -1.35 -25.85
C VAL A 67 9.10 -1.89 -26.46
N ALA A 68 9.92 -0.96 -26.94
CA ALA A 68 11.20 -1.32 -27.52
C ALA A 68 11.87 -2.30 -26.54
N PRO A 69 12.39 -3.45 -26.95
CA PRO A 69 12.80 -4.54 -26.07
C PRO A 69 14.12 -4.22 -25.35
N SER A 70 14.20 -3.10 -24.62
CA SER A 70 15.43 -2.67 -23.96
C SER A 70 15.26 -1.97 -22.60
N ALA A 71 14.08 -1.87 -22.05
CA ALA A 71 13.97 -1.50 -20.64
C ALA A 71 14.08 -2.78 -19.82
N VAL A 72 15.28 -3.15 -19.42
CA VAL A 72 15.51 -4.17 -18.38
C VAL A 72 15.04 -3.54 -17.08
N TYR A 73 13.82 -3.85 -16.67
CA TYR A 73 13.33 -3.46 -15.37
C TYR A 73 14.04 -4.30 -14.31
N GLU A 74 14.66 -3.65 -13.35
CA GLU A 74 15.20 -4.34 -12.19
C GLU A 74 14.05 -4.75 -11.26
N HIS A 75 14.10 -5.98 -10.78
CA HIS A 75 13.11 -6.50 -9.85
C HIS A 75 13.48 -6.13 -8.41
N ILE A 76 12.51 -5.60 -7.68
CA ILE A 76 12.61 -5.37 -6.25
C ILE A 76 11.56 -6.24 -5.55
N PRO A 77 11.95 -7.35 -4.89
CA PRO A 77 11.09 -8.07 -3.99
C PRO A 77 10.61 -7.17 -2.84
N LEU A 78 9.31 -7.26 -2.56
CA LEU A 78 8.68 -6.69 -1.37
C LEU A 78 8.18 -7.84 -0.52
N LEU A 79 8.89 -8.13 0.57
CA LEU A 79 8.58 -9.22 1.50
C LEU A 79 7.88 -8.66 2.74
N MET A 80 6.64 -9.03 2.95
CA MET A 80 5.86 -8.59 4.10
C MET A 80 4.65 -9.50 4.36
N PRO A 81 4.11 -9.54 5.58
CA PRO A 81 2.80 -10.15 5.80
C PRO A 81 1.72 -9.26 5.21
N PHE A 82 0.88 -9.79 4.33
CA PHE A 82 -0.21 -9.01 3.75
C PHE A 82 -1.42 -8.94 4.68
N SER A 83 -1.95 -7.72 4.79
CA SER A 83 -3.24 -7.45 5.40
C SER A 83 -3.95 -6.32 4.62
N ALA A 84 -5.26 -6.25 4.76
CA ALA A 84 -6.06 -5.21 4.10
C ALA A 84 -5.64 -3.78 4.49
N SER A 85 -5.10 -3.59 5.69
CA SER A 85 -4.64 -2.29 6.19
C SER A 85 -3.36 -1.76 5.51
N GLN A 86 -2.66 -2.59 4.74
CA GLN A 86 -1.38 -2.22 4.11
C GLN A 86 -1.53 -1.86 2.62
N PHE A 87 -2.74 -1.85 2.11
CA PHE A 87 -2.99 -1.60 0.68
C PHE A 87 -2.49 -0.23 0.21
N ASP A 88 -2.62 0.81 1.04
CA ASP A 88 -2.17 2.16 0.69
C ASP A 88 -0.63 2.24 0.60
N ILE A 89 0.07 1.57 1.51
CA ILE A 89 1.54 1.48 1.49
C ILE A 89 1.99 0.75 0.23
N LEU A 90 1.39 -0.39 -0.07
CA LEU A 90 1.68 -1.18 -1.26
C LEU A 90 1.48 -0.38 -2.54
N SER A 91 0.34 0.29 -2.67
CA SER A 91 0.02 1.13 -3.83
C SER A 91 1.01 2.28 -4.01
N SER A 92 1.49 2.85 -2.91
CA SER A 92 2.47 3.94 -2.94
C SER A 92 3.85 3.43 -3.37
N ILE A 93 4.30 2.29 -2.84
CA ILE A 93 5.56 1.66 -3.23
C ILE A 93 5.52 1.28 -4.71
N GLN A 94 4.43 0.66 -5.17
CA GLN A 94 4.29 0.25 -6.56
C GLN A 94 4.33 1.44 -7.52
N ARG A 95 3.62 2.53 -7.19
CA ARG A 95 3.63 3.75 -8.01
C ARG A 95 5.03 4.36 -8.13
N GLU A 96 5.76 4.44 -7.02
CA GLU A 96 7.11 5.00 -7.00
C GLU A 96 8.10 4.12 -7.76
N ALA A 97 8.01 2.81 -7.59
CA ALA A 97 8.81 1.85 -8.34
C ALA A 97 8.59 1.98 -9.86
N GLN A 98 7.33 2.10 -10.30
CA GLN A 98 7.02 2.32 -11.71
C GLN A 98 7.61 3.61 -12.26
N ASN A 99 7.55 4.71 -11.49
CA ASN A 99 8.16 5.99 -11.87
C ASN A 99 9.69 5.89 -12.03
N SER A 100 10.31 4.98 -11.29
CA SER A 100 11.75 4.75 -11.27
C SER A 100 12.20 3.54 -12.11
N HIS A 101 11.31 3.00 -12.95
CA HIS A 101 11.56 1.84 -13.82
C HIS A 101 11.91 0.54 -13.09
N TYR A 102 11.35 0.33 -11.89
CA TYR A 102 11.45 -0.94 -11.16
C TYR A 102 10.14 -1.73 -11.21
N LEU A 103 10.25 -3.06 -11.10
CA LEU A 103 9.12 -3.95 -10.92
C LEU A 103 9.09 -4.49 -9.49
N ILE A 104 7.96 -4.34 -8.81
CA ILE A 104 7.76 -4.90 -7.47
C ILE A 104 7.20 -6.31 -7.58
N THR A 105 7.92 -7.27 -7.00
CA THR A 105 7.44 -8.64 -6.82
C THR A 105 7.04 -8.87 -5.37
N LEU A 106 5.78 -9.22 -5.14
CA LEU A 106 5.23 -9.35 -3.79
C LEU A 106 5.44 -10.76 -3.24
N PHE A 107 5.97 -10.84 -2.02
CA PHE A 107 6.12 -12.08 -1.26
C PHE A 107 5.41 -11.94 0.09
N ASN A 108 4.50 -12.87 0.38
CA ASN A 108 3.76 -12.89 1.63
C ASN A 108 4.42 -13.84 2.65
N SER A 109 4.94 -13.29 3.74
CA SER A 109 5.51 -14.07 4.83
C SER A 109 4.47 -14.72 5.75
N GLU A 110 3.19 -14.30 5.64
CA GLU A 110 2.09 -14.79 6.48
C GLU A 110 2.35 -14.68 8.01
N LYS A 111 3.26 -13.82 8.43
CA LYS A 111 3.79 -13.73 9.81
C LYS A 111 4.45 -15.03 10.29
N ARG A 112 4.96 -15.87 9.40
CA ARG A 112 5.58 -17.14 9.69
C ARG A 112 7.07 -17.10 9.40
N LEU A 113 7.89 -17.47 10.40
CA LEU A 113 9.35 -17.45 10.29
C LEU A 113 9.90 -18.44 9.26
N ASP A 114 9.30 -19.64 9.19
CA ASP A 114 9.66 -20.64 8.20
C ASP A 114 9.38 -20.12 6.77
N ARG A 115 8.24 -19.46 6.59
CA ARG A 115 7.87 -18.87 5.28
C ARG A 115 8.79 -17.73 4.88
N GLU A 116 9.11 -16.83 5.81
CA GLU A 116 10.09 -15.77 5.56
C GLU A 116 11.45 -16.36 5.16
N ARG A 117 11.91 -17.41 5.86
CA ARG A 117 13.16 -18.12 5.56
C ARG A 117 13.18 -18.69 4.14
N GLU A 118 12.11 -19.40 3.73
CA GLU A 118 11.99 -19.96 2.38
C GLU A 118 12.09 -18.86 1.31
N ILE A 119 11.38 -17.74 1.53
CA ILE A 119 11.35 -16.61 0.60
C ILE A 119 12.72 -15.94 0.53
N LEU A 120 13.39 -15.70 1.66
CA LEU A 120 14.73 -15.09 1.67
C LEU A 120 15.76 -15.98 0.97
N ASP A 121 15.68 -17.31 1.15
CA ASP A 121 16.55 -18.24 0.42
C ASP A 121 16.25 -18.24 -1.10
N GLN A 122 14.99 -18.17 -1.48
CA GLN A 122 14.60 -17.97 -2.88
C GLN A 122 15.15 -16.67 -3.45
N ILE A 123 14.95 -15.54 -2.75
CA ILE A 123 15.44 -14.21 -3.15
C ILE A 123 16.97 -14.21 -3.32
N SER A 124 17.70 -14.92 -2.45
CA SER A 124 19.18 -15.02 -2.52
C SER A 124 19.71 -15.64 -3.82
N ARG A 125 18.84 -16.29 -4.59
CA ARG A 125 19.17 -16.94 -5.88
C ARG A 125 18.64 -16.16 -7.09
N MET A 126 17.91 -15.06 -6.84
CA MET A 126 17.34 -14.24 -7.90
C MET A 126 18.31 -13.12 -8.30
N ASN A 127 18.23 -12.68 -9.54
CA ASN A 127 18.86 -11.43 -9.96
C ASN A 127 17.90 -10.28 -9.67
N ILE A 128 18.22 -9.48 -8.66
CA ILE A 128 17.35 -8.41 -8.12
C ILE A 128 18.13 -7.13 -7.88
N GLY A 129 17.46 -5.99 -8.01
CA GLY A 129 18.05 -4.67 -7.74
C GLY A 129 18.11 -4.30 -6.25
N GLY A 130 17.34 -4.98 -5.41
CA GLY A 130 17.27 -4.73 -3.97
C GLY A 130 16.14 -5.50 -3.31
N LEU A 131 15.98 -5.37 -1.98
CA LEU A 131 14.92 -5.99 -1.19
C LEU A 131 14.29 -4.96 -0.27
N ILE A 132 12.97 -4.81 -0.32
CA ILE A 132 12.17 -4.11 0.68
C ILE A 132 11.52 -5.16 1.56
N CYS A 133 11.70 -5.07 2.88
CA CYS A 133 11.22 -6.09 3.79
C CYS A 133 10.59 -5.50 5.06
N LEU A 134 9.41 -6.01 5.43
CA LEU A 134 8.89 -5.90 6.79
C LEU A 134 9.26 -7.20 7.52
N PRO A 135 10.39 -7.23 8.25
CA PRO A 135 10.91 -8.46 8.82
C PRO A 135 10.04 -8.97 9.96
N ILE A 136 10.01 -10.27 10.15
CA ILE A 136 9.46 -10.87 11.36
C ILE A 136 10.46 -10.67 12.49
N GLU A 137 9.96 -10.24 13.64
CA GLU A 137 10.76 -9.94 14.81
C GLU A 137 11.35 -11.21 15.42
N SER A 138 12.47 -11.67 14.90
CA SER A 138 13.17 -12.86 15.35
C SER A 138 14.63 -12.86 14.91
N TYR A 139 15.50 -13.40 15.76
CA TYR A 139 16.91 -13.62 15.44
C TYR A 139 17.16 -14.77 14.46
N GLN A 140 16.18 -15.64 14.26
CA GLN A 140 16.39 -16.91 13.56
C GLN A 140 16.75 -16.75 12.08
N ASN A 141 16.31 -15.64 11.43
CA ASN A 141 16.58 -15.38 10.03
C ASN A 141 17.70 -14.37 9.78
N LEU A 142 18.39 -13.86 10.83
CA LEU A 142 19.48 -12.89 10.70
C LEU A 142 20.58 -13.33 9.73
N SER A 143 20.96 -14.60 9.79
CA SER A 143 22.00 -15.16 8.91
C SER A 143 21.65 -15.06 7.43
N LEU A 144 20.36 -15.07 7.07
CA LEU A 144 19.92 -14.92 5.69
C LEU A 144 20.01 -13.47 5.21
N TYR A 145 19.65 -12.51 6.06
CA TYR A 145 19.85 -11.10 5.76
C TYR A 145 21.34 -10.76 5.62
N THR A 146 22.19 -11.29 6.52
CA THR A 146 23.66 -11.15 6.42
C THR A 146 24.18 -11.77 5.12
N LYS A 147 23.67 -12.92 4.69
CA LYS A 147 24.02 -13.53 3.40
C LYS A 147 23.68 -12.63 2.23
N LEU A 148 22.48 -12.02 2.22
CA LEU A 148 22.05 -11.09 1.18
C LEU A 148 22.95 -9.83 1.14
N GLN A 149 23.32 -9.29 2.31
CA GLN A 149 24.26 -8.16 2.40
C GLN A 149 25.65 -8.56 1.82
N ALA A 150 26.13 -9.76 2.13
CA ALA A 150 27.41 -10.26 1.59
C ALA A 150 27.36 -10.40 0.06
N GLN A 151 26.20 -10.65 -0.51
CA GLN A 151 25.95 -10.65 -1.97
C GLN A 151 25.81 -9.23 -2.55
N LYS A 152 25.97 -8.17 -1.71
CA LYS A 152 25.80 -6.76 -2.06
C LYS A 152 24.40 -6.41 -2.56
N ILE A 153 23.39 -7.14 -2.14
CA ILE A 153 21.97 -6.82 -2.40
C ILE A 153 21.59 -5.70 -1.44
N PRO A 154 21.16 -4.52 -1.94
CA PRO A 154 20.61 -3.47 -1.10
C PRO A 154 19.35 -3.93 -0.37
N ILE A 155 19.26 -3.72 0.93
CA ILE A 155 18.10 -4.09 1.74
C ILE A 155 17.62 -2.86 2.50
N VAL A 156 16.32 -2.65 2.54
CA VAL A 156 15.65 -1.65 3.39
C VAL A 156 14.54 -2.32 4.17
N PHE A 157 14.56 -2.15 5.48
CA PHE A 157 13.47 -2.59 6.33
C PHE A 157 12.35 -1.55 6.41
N MET A 158 11.14 -2.02 6.56
CA MET A 158 9.96 -1.20 6.83
C MET A 158 9.47 -1.43 8.24
N ASP A 159 8.98 -0.34 8.87
CA ASP A 159 8.29 -0.33 10.15
C ASP A 159 9.12 -0.73 11.35
N ARG A 160 10.04 -1.66 11.22
CA ARG A 160 10.88 -2.15 12.33
C ARG A 160 12.31 -2.43 11.92
N GLN A 161 13.20 -2.38 12.90
CA GLN A 161 14.59 -2.76 12.80
C GLN A 161 14.81 -4.09 13.51
N LEU A 162 15.68 -4.94 12.97
CA LEU A 162 16.15 -6.12 13.69
C LEU A 162 17.44 -5.78 14.46
N PRO A 163 17.59 -6.22 15.72
CA PRO A 163 18.81 -6.03 16.46
C PRO A 163 19.96 -6.86 15.86
N TYR A 164 21.20 -6.43 16.12
CA TYR A 164 22.45 -7.12 15.69
C TYR A 164 22.71 -7.17 14.18
N ILE A 165 21.95 -6.40 13.38
CA ILE A 165 22.21 -6.23 11.95
C ILE A 165 22.02 -4.76 11.57
N ASP A 166 22.97 -4.23 10.82
CA ASP A 166 22.91 -2.85 10.34
C ASP A 166 22.27 -2.84 8.92
N ILE A 167 20.98 -2.66 8.89
CA ILE A 167 20.18 -2.50 7.67
C ILE A 167 19.38 -1.21 7.79
N PRO A 168 19.45 -0.29 6.81
CA PRO A 168 18.62 0.91 6.80
C PRO A 168 17.13 0.57 6.94
N TYR A 169 16.38 1.39 7.66
CA TYR A 169 14.96 1.18 7.83
C TYR A 169 14.16 2.48 7.76
N VAL A 170 12.89 2.36 7.40
CA VAL A 170 11.92 3.45 7.39
C VAL A 170 10.77 3.08 8.32
N SER A 171 10.52 3.90 9.33
CA SER A 171 9.41 3.72 10.27
C SER A 171 8.74 5.05 10.60
N THR A 172 7.59 4.99 11.25
CA THR A 172 6.97 6.17 11.88
C THR A 172 7.76 6.57 13.13
N ASN A 173 7.82 7.88 13.41
CA ASN A 173 8.38 8.39 14.66
C ASN A 173 7.40 8.14 15.82
N ASN A 174 7.32 6.89 16.25
CA ASN A 174 6.37 6.43 17.26
C ASN A 174 6.62 7.08 18.62
N TYR A 175 7.89 7.35 18.97
CA TYR A 175 8.24 7.98 20.22
C TYR A 175 7.64 9.39 20.33
N ASP A 176 7.92 10.26 19.37
CA ASP A 176 7.41 11.63 19.41
C ASP A 176 5.89 11.67 19.26
N ALA A 177 5.31 10.78 18.46
CA ALA A 177 3.86 10.67 18.32
C ALA A 177 3.20 10.34 19.67
N MET A 178 3.71 9.34 20.38
CA MET A 178 3.18 8.94 21.68
C MET A 178 3.48 9.97 22.78
N TYR A 179 4.64 10.60 22.76
CA TYR A 179 4.96 11.69 23.65
C TYR A 179 3.98 12.86 23.48
N ASN A 180 3.77 13.31 22.25
CA ASN A 180 2.87 14.42 21.96
C ASN A 180 1.42 14.09 22.33
N LEU A 181 0.96 12.87 22.04
CA LEU A 181 -0.37 12.41 22.41
C LEU A 181 -0.55 12.41 23.95
N THR A 182 0.44 11.88 24.67
CA THR A 182 0.40 11.84 26.15
C THR A 182 0.42 13.25 26.72
N GLN A 183 1.26 14.13 26.19
CA GLN A 183 1.31 15.54 26.60
C GLN A 183 -0.01 16.26 26.35
N TRP A 184 -0.64 15.99 25.20
CA TRP A 184 -1.95 16.54 24.90
C TRP A 184 -3.00 16.11 25.91
N LEU A 185 -3.06 14.82 26.29
CA LEU A 185 -3.97 14.30 27.32
C LEU A 185 -3.72 14.96 28.67
N ILE A 186 -2.49 15.16 29.08
CA ILE A 186 -2.11 15.84 30.30
C ILE A 186 -2.60 17.29 30.27
N ASN A 187 -2.42 17.99 29.19
CA ASN A 187 -2.87 19.39 29.03
C ASN A 187 -4.40 19.53 29.03
N GLN A 188 -5.14 18.48 28.64
CA GLN A 188 -6.60 18.40 28.78
C GLN A 188 -7.06 18.10 30.25
N GLY A 189 -6.12 17.93 31.17
CA GLY A 189 -6.40 17.69 32.59
C GLY A 189 -6.56 16.22 32.97
N HIS A 190 -6.29 15.28 32.06
CA HIS A 190 -6.35 13.85 32.40
C HIS A 190 -5.20 13.47 33.35
N LYS A 191 -5.55 12.94 34.52
CA LYS A 191 -4.56 12.50 35.52
C LYS A 191 -4.36 11.00 35.57
N ARG A 192 -5.27 10.23 34.99
CA ARG A 192 -5.22 8.77 34.95
C ARG A 192 -5.26 8.36 33.46
N ILE A 193 -4.10 8.02 32.94
CA ILE A 193 -3.91 7.64 31.54
C ILE A 193 -3.51 6.18 31.52
N ALA A 194 -4.20 5.35 30.77
CA ALA A 194 -3.85 3.96 30.55
C ALA A 194 -3.24 3.83 29.14
N PHE A 195 -2.16 3.10 29.06
CA PHE A 195 -1.53 2.72 27.78
C PHE A 195 -1.84 1.24 27.52
N TYR A 196 -2.42 0.97 26.36
CA TYR A 196 -2.67 -0.38 25.90
C TYR A 196 -1.84 -0.65 24.64
N CYS A 197 -1.03 -1.70 24.65
CA CYS A 197 -0.27 -2.15 23.51
C CYS A 197 -0.31 -3.67 23.40
N HIS A 198 0.01 -4.19 22.22
CA HIS A 198 -0.04 -5.63 21.95
C HIS A 198 1.11 -6.36 22.66
N ASP A 199 2.31 -5.80 22.63
CA ASP A 199 3.51 -6.36 23.27
C ASP A 199 4.45 -5.23 23.69
N LEU A 200 4.97 -5.29 24.93
CA LEU A 200 5.93 -4.34 25.46
C LEU A 200 7.40 -4.71 25.13
N ASN A 201 7.63 -5.92 24.63
CA ASN A 201 8.97 -6.41 24.31
C ASN A 201 9.38 -6.14 22.85
N THR A 202 8.52 -5.51 22.05
CA THR A 202 8.90 -5.09 20.70
C THR A 202 9.79 -3.86 20.78
N HIS A 203 11.05 -4.03 20.47
CA HIS A 203 12.00 -2.94 20.31
C HIS A 203 11.70 -2.20 18.99
N ASN A 204 10.83 -1.19 19.04
CA ASN A 204 10.61 -0.24 17.96
C ASN A 204 11.41 1.02 18.21
#